data_b7e2e1cfb0cea8ffb9a8ca222d9a1060
#
_entry.id   b7e2e1cfb0cea8ffb9a8ca222d9a1060
#
_cell.length_a   1.000
_cell.length_b   1.000
_cell.length_c   1.000
_cell.angle_alpha   90.00
_cell.angle_beta   90.00
_cell.angle_gamma   90.00
#
_symmetry.space_group_name_H-M   'P 1'
#
loop_
_entity.id
_entity.type
_entity.pdbx_description
1 polymer ?
#
loop_
_entity_poly.entity_id
_entity_poly.type
_entity_poly.pdbx_seq_one_letter_code
_entity_poly.pdbx_strand_id
1 'polypeptide(L)'
;IPLADLGVDLEEYRANFSPYLVGLGEVDGVPYGGAHAVNLKSIVWYQPAEFDSRGYSVPDTWDEMIALADQIVADGMTPFCFGMYSNGATGWLATDWMEDIMLRTGNGTTSYDQWVNHEIPFNDPIVKNAATYLSQIMHTDGYVVGGADAIVSTFFGDAQNPMFERDGNGNPGCFMHRQASFIPGFWPEDAKAGLGTETTFFPFPDMEVPSDTVLGAGDMW
;
A
#
# COMPACT_ATOMS: atom_id res chain seq x y z
N ILE A 1 14.75 -22.89 -14.54
CA ILE A 1 14.27 -24.24 -14.90
C ILE A 1 12.75 -24.14 -14.95
N PRO A 2 12.07 -24.60 -16.03
CA PRO A 2 10.60 -24.66 -16.06
C PRO A 2 10.03 -25.50 -14.91
N LEU A 3 8.88 -25.10 -14.36
CA LEU A 3 8.23 -25.84 -13.27
C LEU A 3 7.88 -27.29 -13.67
N ALA A 4 7.56 -27.53 -14.94
CA ALA A 4 7.32 -28.87 -15.46
C ALA A 4 8.54 -29.79 -15.31
N ASP A 5 9.74 -29.26 -15.51
CA ASP A 5 11.00 -30.02 -15.38
C ASP A 5 11.33 -30.37 -13.91
N LEU A 6 10.67 -29.66 -12.98
CA LEU A 6 10.74 -29.93 -11.53
C LEU A 6 9.65 -30.89 -11.06
N GLY A 7 8.82 -31.40 -11.98
CA GLY A 7 7.74 -32.35 -11.69
C GLY A 7 6.43 -31.71 -11.23
N VAL A 8 6.26 -30.39 -11.43
CA VAL A 8 4.99 -29.71 -11.14
C VAL A 8 3.98 -30.04 -12.24
N ASP A 9 2.78 -30.46 -11.83
CA ASP A 9 1.64 -30.61 -12.72
C ASP A 9 1.11 -29.21 -13.09
N LEU A 10 1.38 -28.77 -14.32
CA LEU A 10 1.01 -27.44 -14.79
C LEU A 10 -0.51 -27.26 -14.98
N GLU A 11 -1.24 -28.34 -15.22
CA GLU A 11 -2.72 -28.26 -15.34
C GLU A 11 -3.32 -28.03 -13.96
N GLU A 12 -2.89 -28.77 -12.94
CA GLU A 12 -3.28 -28.58 -11.54
C GLU A 12 -2.84 -27.20 -11.04
N TYR A 13 -1.60 -26.76 -11.34
CA TYR A 13 -1.10 -25.45 -10.97
C TYR A 13 -1.99 -24.34 -11.51
N ARG A 14 -2.30 -24.35 -12.82
CA ARG A 14 -3.16 -23.33 -13.46
C ARG A 14 -4.61 -23.38 -12.99
N ALA A 15 -5.11 -24.54 -12.56
CA ALA A 15 -6.46 -24.69 -12.00
C ALA A 15 -6.59 -24.08 -10.59
N ASN A 16 -5.51 -24.03 -9.81
CA ASN A 16 -5.50 -23.56 -8.43
C ASN A 16 -5.12 -22.08 -8.25
N PHE A 17 -4.52 -21.45 -9.27
CA PHE A 17 -4.09 -20.05 -9.21
C PHE A 17 -4.79 -19.21 -10.28
N SER A 18 -5.03 -17.93 -9.95
CA SER A 18 -5.57 -17.01 -10.95
C SER A 18 -4.62 -16.85 -12.15
N PRO A 19 -5.13 -16.58 -13.36
CA PRO A 19 -4.28 -16.31 -14.54
C PRO A 19 -3.25 -15.20 -14.29
N TYR A 20 -3.59 -14.19 -13.49
CA TYR A 20 -2.67 -13.13 -13.10
C TYR A 20 -1.47 -13.68 -12.33
N LEU A 21 -1.70 -14.48 -11.29
CA LEU A 21 -0.62 -15.06 -10.47
C LEU A 21 0.25 -16.03 -11.24
N VAL A 22 -0.37 -16.83 -12.11
CA VAL A 22 0.37 -17.72 -13.03
C VAL A 22 1.27 -16.89 -13.96
N GLY A 23 0.71 -15.82 -14.55
CA GLY A 23 1.43 -14.94 -15.46
C GLY A 23 2.64 -14.22 -14.85
N LEU A 24 2.61 -13.92 -13.54
CA LEU A 24 3.77 -13.33 -12.83
C LEU A 24 5.02 -14.22 -12.87
N GLY A 25 4.85 -15.54 -12.92
CA GLY A 25 5.94 -16.51 -12.96
C GLY A 25 6.25 -17.05 -14.37
N GLU A 26 5.57 -16.55 -15.42
CA GLU A 26 5.73 -17.04 -16.79
C GLU A 26 6.68 -16.16 -17.62
N VAL A 27 7.46 -16.83 -18.46
CA VAL A 27 8.21 -16.19 -19.54
C VAL A 27 7.85 -16.92 -20.83
N ASP A 28 7.33 -16.20 -21.81
CA ASP A 28 6.85 -16.74 -23.09
C ASP A 28 5.86 -17.91 -22.94
N GLY A 29 4.96 -17.82 -21.93
CA GLY A 29 3.95 -18.85 -21.64
C GLY A 29 4.45 -20.08 -20.93
N VAL A 30 5.72 -20.09 -20.51
CA VAL A 30 6.36 -21.18 -19.74
C VAL A 30 6.51 -20.75 -18.29
N PRO A 31 5.89 -21.45 -17.31
CA PRO A 31 6.05 -21.14 -15.90
C PRO A 31 7.43 -21.54 -15.37
N TYR A 32 8.13 -20.59 -14.78
CA TYR A 32 9.42 -20.74 -14.11
C TYR A 32 9.34 -20.52 -12.61
N GLY A 33 8.30 -19.80 -12.14
CA GLY A 33 8.05 -19.53 -10.73
C GLY A 33 6.61 -19.83 -10.36
N GLY A 34 6.40 -20.36 -9.16
CA GLY A 34 5.08 -20.59 -8.58
C GLY A 34 4.76 -19.56 -7.50
N ALA A 35 3.52 -19.07 -7.44
CA ALA A 35 3.08 -18.18 -6.38
C ALA A 35 3.14 -18.88 -5.02
N HIS A 36 3.92 -18.31 -4.10
CA HIS A 36 4.12 -18.82 -2.75
C HIS A 36 3.30 -18.03 -1.72
N ALA A 37 3.32 -16.70 -1.82
CA ALA A 37 2.53 -15.82 -0.99
C ALA A 37 1.86 -14.75 -1.86
N VAL A 38 0.64 -14.38 -1.50
CA VAL A 38 -0.13 -13.36 -2.22
C VAL A 38 -0.51 -12.26 -1.24
N ASN A 39 -0.21 -11.03 -1.60
CA ASN A 39 -0.49 -9.85 -0.79
C ASN A 39 -1.44 -8.90 -1.51
N LEU A 40 -2.48 -8.46 -0.80
CA LEU A 40 -3.31 -7.33 -1.20
C LEU A 40 -2.60 -6.05 -0.78
N LYS A 41 -2.44 -5.08 -1.70
CA LYS A 41 -1.68 -3.84 -1.47
C LYS A 41 -2.54 -2.58 -1.43
N SER A 42 -3.69 -2.56 -2.10
CA SER A 42 -4.59 -1.40 -2.16
C SER A 42 -5.44 -1.23 -0.90
N ILE A 43 -4.78 -1.16 0.26
CA ILE A 43 -5.44 -1.03 1.56
C ILE A 43 -4.72 -0.04 2.47
N VAL A 44 -5.52 0.62 3.32
CA VAL A 44 -5.05 1.56 4.34
C VAL A 44 -5.53 1.07 5.71
N TRP A 45 -4.59 0.75 6.58
CA TRP A 45 -4.85 0.29 7.94
C TRP A 45 -5.18 1.44 8.86
N TYR A 46 -6.15 1.23 9.77
CA TYR A 46 -6.57 2.22 10.76
C TYR A 46 -7.21 1.56 11.97
N GLN A 47 -7.43 2.31 13.04
CA GLN A 47 -8.13 1.87 14.24
C GLN A 47 -9.53 2.50 14.29
N PRO A 48 -10.63 1.74 14.09
CA PRO A 48 -11.99 2.28 14.05
C PRO A 48 -12.38 3.05 15.31
N ALA A 49 -12.03 2.55 16.49
CA ALA A 49 -12.33 3.21 17.76
C ALA A 49 -11.68 4.60 17.89
N GLU A 50 -10.47 4.78 17.32
CA GLU A 50 -9.79 6.07 17.28
C GLU A 50 -10.50 7.06 16.34
N PHE A 51 -10.98 6.58 15.21
CA PHE A 51 -11.78 7.37 14.26
C PHE A 51 -13.10 7.79 14.90
N ASP A 52 -13.87 6.82 15.42
CA ASP A 52 -15.18 7.06 16.04
C ASP A 52 -15.09 8.06 17.19
N SER A 53 -14.09 7.92 18.07
CA SER A 53 -13.93 8.78 19.24
C SER A 53 -13.65 10.25 18.91
N ARG A 54 -13.16 10.53 17.69
CA ARG A 54 -12.83 11.87 17.19
C ARG A 54 -13.79 12.37 16.12
N GLY A 55 -14.76 11.55 15.71
CA GLY A 55 -15.70 11.88 14.64
C GLY A 55 -15.05 11.90 13.26
N TYR A 56 -13.96 11.16 13.06
CA TYR A 56 -13.36 10.97 11.75
C TYR A 56 -14.15 9.94 10.95
N SER A 57 -14.28 10.17 9.66
CA SER A 57 -14.92 9.25 8.73
C SER A 57 -13.87 8.55 7.86
N VAL A 58 -14.10 7.28 7.54
CA VAL A 58 -13.29 6.57 6.55
C VAL A 58 -13.49 7.24 5.20
N PRO A 59 -12.42 7.65 4.50
CA PRO A 59 -12.52 8.31 3.22
C PRO A 59 -12.78 7.30 2.09
N ASP A 60 -13.72 7.62 1.19
CA ASP A 60 -13.98 6.88 -0.04
C ASP A 60 -13.17 7.44 -1.22
N THR A 61 -12.78 8.72 -1.15
CA THR A 61 -12.04 9.42 -2.20
C THR A 61 -10.72 9.99 -1.68
N TRP A 62 -9.80 10.25 -2.63
CA TRP A 62 -8.53 10.92 -2.31
C TRP A 62 -8.74 12.28 -1.66
N ASP A 63 -9.65 13.08 -2.18
CA ASP A 63 -9.92 14.41 -1.64
C ASP A 63 -10.45 14.34 -0.19
N GLU A 64 -11.27 13.33 0.12
CA GLU A 64 -11.72 13.06 1.49
C GLU A 64 -10.56 12.59 2.39
N MET A 65 -9.64 11.77 1.87
CA MET A 65 -8.46 11.36 2.61
C MET A 65 -7.54 12.54 2.93
N ILE A 66 -7.36 13.46 2.00
CA ILE A 66 -6.59 14.69 2.23
C ILE A 66 -7.31 15.61 3.22
N ALA A 67 -8.62 15.80 3.09
CA ALA A 67 -9.41 16.58 4.05
C ALA A 67 -9.35 16.00 5.46
N LEU A 68 -9.40 14.68 5.60
CA LEU A 68 -9.20 13.99 6.86
C LEU A 68 -7.79 14.21 7.41
N ALA A 69 -6.75 14.12 6.56
CA ALA A 69 -5.38 14.38 6.96
C ALA A 69 -5.19 15.83 7.48
N ASP A 70 -5.77 16.81 6.77
CA ASP A 70 -5.76 18.21 7.19
C ASP A 70 -6.48 18.40 8.55
N GLN A 71 -7.61 17.73 8.75
CA GLN A 71 -8.33 17.75 10.02
C GLN A 71 -7.48 17.17 11.16
N ILE A 72 -6.84 16.01 10.95
CA ILE A 72 -5.96 15.38 11.95
C ILE A 72 -4.82 16.31 12.33
N VAL A 73 -4.20 16.99 11.34
CA VAL A 73 -3.14 17.98 11.59
C VAL A 73 -3.69 19.20 12.36
N ALA A 74 -4.87 19.68 12.02
CA ALA A 74 -5.52 20.79 12.73
C ALA A 74 -5.84 20.44 14.20
N ASP A 75 -6.13 19.17 14.48
CA ASP A 75 -6.32 18.63 15.82
C ASP A 75 -4.99 18.40 16.59
N GLY A 76 -3.86 18.75 15.97
CA GLY A 76 -2.53 18.68 16.57
C GLY A 76 -1.89 17.27 16.52
N MET A 77 -2.35 16.40 15.61
CA MET A 77 -1.91 15.02 15.47
C MET A 77 -1.34 14.73 14.06
N THR A 78 -0.80 13.54 13.85
CA THR A 78 -0.17 13.16 12.59
C THR A 78 -0.99 12.10 11.86
N PRO A 79 -1.45 12.34 10.61
CA PRO A 79 -2.32 11.40 9.91
C PRO A 79 -1.65 10.11 9.48
N PHE A 80 -0.42 10.14 8.96
CA PHE A 80 0.17 8.97 8.32
C PHE A 80 1.38 8.40 9.05
N CYS A 81 1.36 7.07 9.20
CA CYS A 81 2.52 6.24 9.48
C CYS A 81 3.17 5.89 8.13
N PHE A 82 4.38 6.38 7.84
CA PHE A 82 5.04 6.08 6.58
C PHE A 82 6.55 5.93 6.78
N GLY A 83 7.06 4.77 6.42
CA GLY A 83 8.49 4.46 6.39
C GLY A 83 8.78 3.51 5.25
N MET A 84 9.87 3.74 4.51
CA MET A 84 10.21 2.94 3.33
C MET A 84 11.63 2.37 3.36
N TYR A 85 12.34 2.49 4.48
CA TYR A 85 13.65 1.86 4.60
C TYR A 85 13.52 0.34 4.57
N SER A 86 14.29 -0.33 3.73
CA SER A 86 14.32 -1.77 3.55
C SER A 86 15.70 -2.24 3.05
N ASN A 87 16.79 -1.74 3.64
CA ASN A 87 18.13 -2.03 3.18
C ASN A 87 18.30 -1.80 1.66
N GLY A 88 18.78 -2.81 0.93
CA GLY A 88 18.96 -2.73 -0.52
C GLY A 88 17.68 -2.58 -1.35
N ALA A 89 16.51 -2.80 -0.74
CA ALA A 89 15.21 -2.66 -1.37
C ALA A 89 14.47 -1.37 -0.94
N THR A 90 15.17 -0.43 -0.28
CA THR A 90 14.58 0.85 0.14
C THR A 90 13.87 1.55 -1.02
N GLY A 91 12.63 1.99 -0.78
CA GLY A 91 11.81 2.71 -1.77
C GLY A 91 10.67 1.87 -2.37
N TRP A 92 10.62 0.55 -2.18
CA TRP A 92 9.55 -0.28 -2.76
C TRP A 92 8.15 0.14 -2.32
N LEU A 93 8.00 0.70 -1.10
CA LEU A 93 6.71 1.23 -0.65
C LEU A 93 6.25 2.44 -1.47
N ALA A 94 7.18 3.30 -1.87
CA ALA A 94 6.86 4.42 -2.77
C ALA A 94 6.39 3.90 -4.14
N THR A 95 6.98 2.79 -4.62
CA THR A 95 6.51 2.12 -5.84
C THR A 95 5.08 1.61 -5.66
N ASP A 96 4.77 0.95 -4.56
CA ASP A 96 3.42 0.48 -4.27
C ASP A 96 2.38 1.63 -4.22
N TRP A 97 2.74 2.78 -3.66
CA TRP A 97 1.90 3.98 -3.71
C TRP A 97 1.70 4.48 -5.14
N MET A 98 2.79 4.57 -5.92
CA MET A 98 2.73 4.98 -7.32
C MET A 98 1.86 4.07 -8.16
N GLU A 99 1.95 2.76 -7.95
CA GLU A 99 1.14 1.76 -8.65
C GLU A 99 -0.35 1.93 -8.34
N ASP A 100 -0.72 2.09 -7.05
CA ASP A 100 -2.11 2.36 -6.66
C ASP A 100 -2.65 3.66 -7.26
N ILE A 101 -1.84 4.72 -7.26
CA ILE A 101 -2.21 6.00 -7.83
C ILE A 101 -2.36 5.90 -9.36
N MET A 102 -1.45 5.21 -10.05
CA MET A 102 -1.52 4.99 -11.49
C MET A 102 -2.78 4.21 -11.90
N LEU A 103 -3.22 3.24 -11.08
CA LEU A 103 -4.46 2.50 -11.30
C LEU A 103 -5.74 3.38 -11.18
N ARG A 104 -5.64 4.55 -10.56
CA ARG A 104 -6.77 5.46 -10.24
C ARG A 104 -6.68 6.84 -10.87
N THR A 105 -5.68 7.05 -11.74
CA THR A 105 -5.46 8.31 -12.44
C THR A 105 -5.39 8.10 -13.96
N GLY A 106 -5.56 9.16 -14.73
CA GLY A 106 -5.51 9.11 -16.19
C GLY A 106 -6.57 8.17 -16.76
N ASN A 107 -6.14 7.07 -17.38
CA ASN A 107 -7.02 6.03 -17.94
C ASN A 107 -7.03 4.73 -17.09
N GLY A 108 -6.70 4.84 -15.80
CA GLY A 108 -6.72 3.71 -14.86
C GLY A 108 -5.76 2.59 -15.27
N THR A 109 -6.27 1.35 -15.33
CA THR A 109 -5.48 0.15 -15.68
C THR A 109 -4.74 0.29 -17.02
N THR A 110 -5.31 0.97 -18.01
CA THR A 110 -4.63 1.21 -19.29
C THR A 110 -3.35 2.03 -19.11
N SER A 111 -3.40 3.10 -18.32
CA SER A 111 -2.22 3.92 -18.01
C SER A 111 -1.19 3.14 -17.21
N TYR A 112 -1.66 2.34 -16.26
CA TYR A 112 -0.81 1.46 -15.46
C TYR A 112 -0.07 0.45 -16.34
N ASP A 113 -0.79 -0.28 -17.23
CA ASP A 113 -0.20 -1.26 -18.14
C ASP A 113 0.82 -0.64 -19.09
N GLN A 114 0.51 0.53 -19.68
CA GLN A 114 1.44 1.27 -20.53
C GLN A 114 2.72 1.66 -19.80
N TRP A 115 2.60 2.05 -18.53
CA TRP A 115 3.75 2.40 -17.71
C TRP A 115 4.59 1.17 -17.36
N VAL A 116 3.98 0.09 -16.89
CA VAL A 116 4.66 -1.17 -16.53
C VAL A 116 5.32 -1.81 -17.75
N ASN A 117 4.65 -1.81 -18.91
CA ASN A 117 5.17 -2.35 -20.17
C ASN A 117 6.17 -1.41 -20.86
N HIS A 118 6.46 -0.25 -20.29
CA HIS A 118 7.37 0.74 -20.85
C HIS A 118 6.92 1.32 -22.21
N GLU A 119 5.62 1.36 -22.44
CA GLU A 119 5.00 1.97 -23.62
C GLU A 119 4.94 3.49 -23.50
N ILE A 120 4.88 4.01 -22.28
CA ILE A 120 5.06 5.43 -21.96
C ILE A 120 6.33 5.63 -21.14
N PRO A 121 7.04 6.75 -21.32
CA PRO A 121 8.26 7.02 -20.57
C PRO A 121 7.95 7.37 -19.11
N PHE A 122 8.90 7.13 -18.20
CA PHE A 122 8.74 7.45 -16.77
C PHE A 122 8.47 8.95 -16.51
N ASN A 123 8.85 9.84 -17.42
CA ASN A 123 8.58 11.27 -17.34
C ASN A 123 7.30 11.70 -18.09
N ASP A 124 6.43 10.76 -18.45
CA ASP A 124 5.13 11.07 -19.03
C ASP A 124 4.29 11.95 -18.07
N PRO A 125 3.45 12.86 -18.59
CA PRO A 125 2.58 13.69 -17.76
C PRO A 125 1.71 12.90 -16.77
N ILE A 126 1.21 11.72 -17.14
CA ILE A 126 0.40 10.86 -16.27
C ILE A 126 1.23 10.37 -15.07
N VAL A 127 2.45 9.91 -15.32
CA VAL A 127 3.38 9.44 -14.26
C VAL A 127 3.78 10.60 -13.35
N LYS A 128 4.04 11.79 -13.91
CA LYS A 128 4.30 13.00 -13.11
C LYS A 128 3.11 13.41 -12.25
N ASN A 129 1.89 13.28 -12.77
CA ASN A 129 0.67 13.53 -12.01
C ASN A 129 0.59 12.57 -10.80
N ALA A 130 0.79 11.28 -11.03
CA ALA A 130 0.82 10.29 -9.95
C ALA A 130 1.90 10.61 -8.89
N ALA A 131 3.09 11.00 -9.31
CA ALA A 131 4.14 11.45 -8.40
C ALA A 131 3.76 12.71 -7.61
N THR A 132 2.95 13.60 -8.17
CA THR A 132 2.44 14.79 -7.49
C THR A 132 1.48 14.40 -6.35
N TYR A 133 0.59 13.45 -6.57
CA TYR A 133 -0.28 12.91 -5.52
C TYR A 133 0.53 12.27 -4.38
N LEU A 134 1.51 11.42 -4.71
CA LEU A 134 2.38 10.84 -3.69
C LEU A 134 3.17 11.92 -2.93
N SER A 135 3.68 12.93 -3.63
CA SER A 135 4.40 14.05 -3.04
C SER A 135 3.55 14.83 -2.05
N GLN A 136 2.24 14.93 -2.26
CA GLN A 136 1.30 15.56 -1.33
C GLN A 136 1.28 14.85 0.02
N ILE A 137 1.33 13.52 0.05
CA ILE A 137 1.44 12.77 1.31
C ILE A 137 2.83 12.95 1.95
N MET A 138 3.88 12.80 1.15
CA MET A 138 5.26 12.73 1.68
C MET A 138 5.81 14.08 2.16
N HIS A 139 5.38 15.18 1.53
CA HIS A 139 6.02 16.50 1.71
C HIS A 139 5.10 17.57 2.31
N THR A 140 3.84 17.25 2.63
CA THR A 140 3.01 18.19 3.39
C THR A 140 3.42 18.17 4.86
N ASP A 141 3.70 19.34 5.40
CA ASP A 141 4.14 19.49 6.79
C ASP A 141 3.12 18.89 7.77
N GLY A 142 3.58 18.08 8.70
CA GLY A 142 2.73 17.43 9.71
C GLY A 142 2.03 16.15 9.25
N TYR A 143 2.08 15.79 7.97
CA TYR A 143 1.37 14.60 7.47
C TYR A 143 2.00 13.28 7.89
N VAL A 144 3.30 13.20 8.02
CA VAL A 144 4.02 11.95 8.30
C VAL A 144 4.80 12.04 9.60
N VAL A 145 4.80 10.97 10.37
CA VAL A 145 5.59 10.86 11.61
C VAL A 145 7.07 11.13 11.33
N GLY A 146 7.62 12.13 12.02
CA GLY A 146 9.00 12.57 11.83
C GLY A 146 9.25 13.40 10.56
N GLY A 147 8.23 13.67 9.76
CA GLY A 147 8.31 14.45 8.52
C GLY A 147 8.95 13.70 7.34
N ALA A 148 9.12 14.40 6.22
CA ALA A 148 9.61 13.83 4.96
C ALA A 148 10.98 13.13 5.11
N ASP A 149 11.89 13.69 5.89
CA ASP A 149 13.24 13.13 6.08
C ASP A 149 13.24 11.79 6.82
N ALA A 150 12.22 11.53 7.66
CA ALA A 150 12.09 10.28 8.38
C ALA A 150 11.64 9.11 7.47
N ILE A 151 10.94 9.38 6.39
CA ILE A 151 10.36 8.34 5.52
C ILE A 151 11.43 7.37 5.00
N VAL A 152 12.57 7.89 4.54
CA VAL A 152 13.66 7.08 3.95
C VAL A 152 14.51 6.35 4.99
N SER A 153 14.43 6.74 6.26
CA SER A 153 15.19 6.17 7.36
C SER A 153 14.37 5.26 8.29
N THR A 154 13.03 5.39 8.27
CA THR A 154 12.14 4.55 9.07
C THR A 154 11.96 3.19 8.39
N PHE A 155 12.30 2.11 9.12
CA PHE A 155 12.11 0.75 8.63
C PHE A 155 10.63 0.46 8.37
N PHE A 156 10.32 -0.13 7.21
CA PHE A 156 8.93 -0.35 6.80
C PHE A 156 8.12 -1.18 7.80
N GLY A 157 8.77 -2.13 8.46
CA GLY A 157 8.14 -2.99 9.46
C GLY A 157 7.93 -2.34 10.83
N ASP A 158 8.50 -1.16 11.07
CA ASP A 158 8.34 -0.38 12.31
C ASP A 158 7.46 0.87 12.09
N ALA A 159 7.24 1.25 10.83
CA ALA A 159 6.55 2.50 10.49
C ALA A 159 5.15 2.62 11.11
N GLN A 160 4.46 1.52 11.35
CA GLN A 160 3.14 1.46 11.98
C GLN A 160 3.17 1.48 13.50
N ASN A 161 4.31 1.28 14.16
CA ASN A 161 4.39 1.19 15.63
C ASN A 161 3.76 2.39 16.34
N PRO A 162 3.95 3.66 15.87
CA PRO A 162 3.28 4.81 16.44
C PRO A 162 1.75 4.74 16.47
N MET A 163 1.11 3.98 15.57
CA MET A 163 -0.35 3.75 15.59
C MET A 163 -0.79 3.01 16.86
N PHE A 164 0.04 2.14 17.39
CA PHE A 164 -0.23 1.33 18.59
C PHE A 164 0.29 1.96 19.88
N GLU A 165 1.18 2.92 19.77
CA GLU A 165 1.71 3.67 20.90
C GLU A 165 0.74 4.79 21.33
N ARG A 166 0.84 5.25 22.58
CA ARG A 166 0.03 6.34 23.10
C ARG A 166 0.92 7.40 23.72
N ASP A 167 0.66 8.66 23.38
CA ASP A 167 1.28 9.80 24.01
C ASP A 167 0.74 10.02 25.45
N GLY A 168 1.24 11.05 26.14
CA GLY A 168 0.80 11.40 27.50
C GLY A 168 -0.70 11.82 27.60
N ASN A 169 -1.36 12.08 26.45
CA ASN A 169 -2.76 12.43 26.36
C ASN A 169 -3.63 11.25 25.87
N GLY A 170 -3.01 10.11 25.59
CA GLY A 170 -3.68 8.91 25.09
C GLY A 170 -3.87 8.89 23.57
N ASN A 171 -3.25 9.81 22.82
CA ASN A 171 -3.36 9.83 21.37
C ASN A 171 -2.38 8.85 20.71
N PRO A 172 -2.78 8.18 19.60
CA PRO A 172 -1.83 7.44 18.78
C PRO A 172 -0.85 8.39 18.08
N GLY A 173 0.34 7.91 17.77
CA GLY A 173 1.32 8.70 17.03
C GLY A 173 1.01 8.90 15.56
N CYS A 174 0.13 8.06 14.97
CA CYS A 174 -0.43 8.22 13.63
C CYS A 174 -1.73 7.42 13.48
N PHE A 175 -2.54 7.73 12.46
CA PHE A 175 -3.90 7.23 12.30
C PHE A 175 -4.10 6.28 11.13
N MET A 176 -3.34 6.46 10.06
CA MET A 176 -3.47 5.73 8.80
C MET A 176 -2.12 5.16 8.36
N HIS A 177 -2.13 3.90 7.93
CA HIS A 177 -0.93 3.23 7.40
C HIS A 177 -1.25 2.49 6.11
N ARG A 178 -0.89 3.06 4.95
CA ARG A 178 -1.01 2.35 3.68
C ARG A 178 0.09 1.31 3.58
N GLN A 179 -0.28 0.04 3.65
CA GLN A 179 0.66 -1.08 3.58
C GLN A 179 -0.07 -2.37 3.20
N ALA A 180 0.63 -3.29 2.57
CA ALA A 180 0.10 -4.58 2.13
C ALA A 180 -0.37 -5.49 3.28
N SER A 181 -1.17 -6.50 2.92
CA SER A 181 -1.82 -7.42 3.87
C SER A 181 -0.87 -8.29 4.71
N PHE A 182 0.43 -8.31 4.40
CA PHE A 182 1.43 -9.01 5.22
C PHE A 182 1.85 -8.22 6.49
N ILE A 183 1.60 -6.90 6.54
CA ILE A 183 2.17 -6.04 7.59
C ILE A 183 1.75 -6.40 9.03
N PRO A 184 0.58 -7.01 9.30
CA PRO A 184 0.26 -7.49 10.64
C PRO A 184 1.30 -8.45 11.22
N GLY A 185 2.09 -9.14 10.38
CA GLY A 185 3.21 -9.96 10.83
C GLY A 185 4.30 -9.19 11.58
N PHE A 186 4.40 -7.87 11.35
CA PHE A 186 5.36 -6.95 11.98
C PHE A 186 4.78 -6.17 13.15
N TRP A 187 3.49 -6.28 13.43
CA TRP A 187 2.87 -5.55 14.53
C TRP A 187 3.34 -6.05 15.90
N PRO A 188 3.26 -5.22 16.95
CA PRO A 188 3.37 -5.68 18.32
C PRO A 188 2.40 -6.84 18.62
N GLU A 189 2.80 -7.79 19.46
CA GLU A 189 2.02 -9.02 19.70
C GLU A 189 0.60 -8.76 20.25
N ASP A 190 0.45 -7.74 21.10
CA ASP A 190 -0.84 -7.31 21.60
C ASP A 190 -1.72 -6.71 20.51
N ALA A 191 -1.16 -5.97 19.57
CA ALA A 191 -1.89 -5.42 18.43
C ALA A 191 -2.34 -6.50 17.43
N LYS A 192 -1.58 -7.59 17.26
CA LYS A 192 -1.97 -8.72 16.40
C LYS A 192 -3.27 -9.37 16.85
N ALA A 193 -3.52 -9.45 18.16
CA ALA A 193 -4.75 -10.03 18.72
C ALA A 193 -6.00 -9.22 18.32
N GLY A 194 -5.86 -7.92 18.05
CA GLY A 194 -6.93 -7.01 17.63
C GLY A 194 -7.16 -6.93 16.12
N LEU A 195 -6.46 -7.74 15.32
CA LEU A 195 -6.63 -7.73 13.86
C LEU A 195 -8.07 -8.06 13.46
N GLY A 196 -8.66 -7.19 12.64
CA GLY A 196 -10.03 -7.31 12.17
C GLY A 196 -11.09 -6.74 13.13
N THR A 197 -10.72 -6.36 14.35
CA THR A 197 -11.62 -5.78 15.36
C THR A 197 -11.13 -4.41 15.86
N GLU A 198 -9.95 -4.36 16.44
CA GLU A 198 -9.35 -3.12 16.95
C GLU A 198 -8.57 -2.36 15.86
N THR A 199 -7.95 -3.11 14.94
CA THR A 199 -7.27 -2.58 13.77
C THR A 199 -7.77 -3.32 12.54
N THR A 200 -8.28 -2.56 11.58
CA THR A 200 -8.78 -3.06 10.29
C THR A 200 -8.28 -2.17 9.17
N PHE A 201 -8.81 -2.33 7.98
CA PHE A 201 -8.43 -1.51 6.82
C PHE A 201 -9.65 -1.03 6.04
N PHE A 202 -9.44 0.01 5.27
CA PHE A 202 -10.33 0.42 4.18
C PHE A 202 -9.58 0.33 2.84
N PRO A 203 -10.33 0.21 1.71
CA PRO A 203 -9.72 0.21 0.38
C PRO A 203 -8.96 1.51 0.13
N PHE A 204 -7.86 1.43 -0.65
CA PHE A 204 -7.20 2.65 -1.11
C PHE A 204 -8.22 3.51 -1.87
N PRO A 205 -8.36 4.82 -1.55
CA PRO A 205 -9.44 5.66 -2.03
C PRO A 205 -9.47 5.82 -3.55
N ASP A 206 -10.66 6.05 -4.09
CA ASP A 206 -10.83 6.46 -5.48
C ASP A 206 -10.23 7.85 -5.74
N MET A 207 -9.77 8.06 -6.98
CA MET A 207 -9.14 9.31 -7.39
C MET A 207 -9.85 9.89 -8.63
N GLU A 208 -9.11 10.19 -9.70
CA GLU A 208 -9.65 10.73 -10.95
C GLU A 208 -10.61 9.75 -11.65
N VAL A 209 -10.33 8.46 -11.51
CA VAL A 209 -11.17 7.35 -12.00
C VAL A 209 -11.48 6.40 -10.86
N PRO A 210 -12.74 6.02 -10.66
CA PRO A 210 -13.11 4.92 -9.79
C PRO A 210 -12.41 3.64 -10.25
N SER A 211 -11.92 2.83 -9.30
CA SER A 211 -11.20 1.61 -9.66
C SER A 211 -11.74 0.41 -8.89
N ASP A 212 -12.31 -0.54 -9.63
CA ASP A 212 -12.62 -1.88 -9.12
C ASP A 212 -11.38 -2.77 -9.04
N THR A 213 -10.22 -2.24 -9.44
CA THR A 213 -8.95 -2.96 -9.49
C THR A 213 -8.17 -2.73 -8.22
N VAL A 214 -7.62 -3.80 -7.69
CA VAL A 214 -6.71 -3.78 -6.54
C VAL A 214 -5.30 -4.18 -6.96
N LEU A 215 -4.32 -3.52 -6.38
CA LEU A 215 -2.93 -3.93 -6.53
C LEU A 215 -2.70 -5.19 -5.71
N GLY A 216 -2.27 -6.25 -6.38
CA GLY A 216 -1.83 -7.49 -5.78
C GLY A 216 -0.36 -7.75 -6.06
N ALA A 217 0.30 -8.49 -5.20
CA ALA A 217 1.64 -8.98 -5.44
C ALA A 217 1.76 -10.43 -4.99
N GLY A 218 2.63 -11.17 -5.65
CA GLY A 218 2.98 -12.53 -5.26
C GLY A 218 4.49 -12.66 -5.10
N ASP A 219 4.89 -13.37 -4.05
CA ASP A 219 6.25 -13.86 -3.95
C ASP A 219 6.35 -15.16 -4.74
N MET A 220 7.33 -15.25 -5.64
CA MET A 220 7.52 -16.38 -6.53
C MET A 220 8.71 -17.23 -6.10
N TRP A 221 8.55 -18.54 -6.21
CA TRP A 221 9.64 -19.54 -6.04
C TRP A 221 10.01 -20.15 -7.37
#